data_be140e25eff55763c50da41d05ecbd7a
#
_entry.id   be140e25eff55763c50da41d05ecbd7a
#
_cell.length_a   1.000
_cell.length_b   1.000
_cell.length_c   1.000
_cell.angle_alpha   90.00
_cell.angle_beta   90.00
_cell.angle_gamma   90.00
#
_symmetry.space_group_name_H-M   'P 1'
#
loop_
_entity.id
_entity.type
_entity.pdbx_description
1 polymer ?
#
loop_
_entity_poly.entity_id
_entity_poly.type
_entity_poly.pdbx_seq_one_letter_code
_entity_poly.pdbx_strand_id
1 'polypeptide(L)'
;VDDGARNIAEALEMARQAVAAGTDTMVATPHRGWFLGRPARPQAVREHVAGLQESLNRARIPLKVVPGVEIKMAPRVADDLVNGEAGTLGDAGCWALIEPPFDRIPTGGIESLRKVVEAGFHIVLAHPERCAEVQQSLTFLEACAELGLAFQLTSGSLLGRFGPRALETAHAILARADDWPLVIASDTHDLHDRSCALLREARDAAALLVGAERAQEMVDARPRAMITPL
;
A
#
# COMPACT_ATOMS: atom_id res chain seq x y z
N VAL A 1 3.81 -14.31 -7.63
CA VAL A 1 2.49 -14.18 -8.28
C VAL A 1 2.42 -12.97 -9.21
N ASP A 2 3.37 -12.05 -9.07
CA ASP A 2 3.38 -10.76 -9.73
C ASP A 2 4.84 -10.32 -9.92
N ASP A 3 5.21 -9.08 -9.69
CA ASP A 3 6.57 -8.52 -9.79
C ASP A 3 7.37 -8.56 -8.46
N GLY A 4 6.86 -9.24 -7.44
CA GLY A 4 7.57 -9.50 -6.19
C GLY A 4 8.53 -10.70 -6.26
N ALA A 5 8.66 -11.45 -5.15
CA ALA A 5 9.57 -12.59 -5.02
C ALA A 5 9.44 -13.59 -6.18
N ARG A 6 10.56 -13.92 -6.81
CA ARG A 6 10.65 -14.82 -7.98
C ARG A 6 10.42 -16.30 -7.63
N ASN A 7 10.63 -16.66 -6.38
CA ASN A 7 10.47 -18.02 -5.87
C ASN A 7 10.30 -18.01 -4.35
N ILE A 8 9.98 -19.18 -3.79
CA ILE A 8 9.73 -19.31 -2.35
C ILE A 8 10.96 -19.01 -1.48
N ALA A 9 12.17 -19.32 -1.95
CA ALA A 9 13.38 -19.04 -1.18
C ALA A 9 13.59 -17.54 -1.01
N GLU A 10 13.39 -16.77 -2.07
CA GLU A 10 13.42 -15.31 -2.04
C GLU A 10 12.31 -14.71 -1.17
N ALA A 11 11.08 -15.25 -1.27
CA ALA A 11 9.98 -14.82 -0.40
C ALA A 11 10.27 -15.06 1.10
N LEU A 12 10.89 -16.19 1.44
CA LEU A 12 11.31 -16.47 2.81
C LEU A 12 12.44 -15.52 3.27
N GLU A 13 13.36 -15.14 2.40
CA GLU A 13 14.41 -14.19 2.75
C GLU A 13 13.85 -12.77 2.92
N MET A 14 12.93 -12.32 2.06
CA MET A 14 12.19 -11.07 2.24
C MET A 14 11.45 -11.07 3.59
N ALA A 15 10.81 -12.18 3.95
CA ALA A 15 10.13 -12.34 5.23
C ALA A 15 11.09 -12.22 6.44
N ARG A 16 12.31 -12.78 6.34
CA ARG A 16 13.34 -12.61 7.39
C ARG A 16 13.77 -11.15 7.53
N GLN A 17 13.95 -10.46 6.41
CA GLN A 17 14.26 -9.01 6.42
C GLN A 17 13.13 -8.21 7.07
N ALA A 18 11.86 -8.54 6.78
CA ALA A 18 10.70 -7.89 7.39
C ALA A 18 10.70 -8.07 8.92
N VAL A 19 10.87 -9.29 9.39
CA VAL A 19 10.95 -9.61 10.83
C VAL A 19 12.13 -8.88 11.49
N ALA A 20 13.30 -8.88 10.86
CA ALA A 20 14.48 -8.18 11.36
C ALA A 20 14.25 -6.65 11.45
N ALA A 21 13.45 -6.09 10.54
CA ALA A 21 13.01 -4.69 10.59
C ALA A 21 11.93 -4.41 11.65
N GLY A 22 11.36 -5.45 12.28
CA GLY A 22 10.34 -5.33 13.33
C GLY A 22 8.91 -5.51 12.83
N THR A 23 8.70 -5.98 11.59
CA THR A 23 7.39 -6.27 11.05
C THR A 23 6.91 -7.65 11.53
N ASP A 24 5.73 -7.71 12.11
CA ASP A 24 5.08 -8.96 12.52
C ASP A 24 3.91 -9.36 11.60
N THR A 25 3.35 -8.40 10.90
CA THR A 25 2.22 -8.61 9.97
C THR A 25 2.45 -7.87 8.66
N MET A 26 2.26 -8.55 7.55
CA MET A 26 2.42 -7.99 6.19
C MET A 26 1.18 -8.29 5.36
N VAL A 27 0.74 -7.30 4.59
CA VAL A 27 -0.33 -7.48 3.60
C VAL A 27 0.31 -7.77 2.24
N ALA A 28 -0.01 -8.90 1.64
CA ALA A 28 0.40 -9.21 0.27
C ALA A 28 -0.62 -8.59 -0.70
N THR A 29 -0.17 -7.63 -1.50
CA THR A 29 -1.01 -6.80 -2.39
C THR A 29 -0.60 -6.93 -3.86
N PRO A 30 -0.72 -8.13 -4.49
CA PRO A 30 -0.42 -8.26 -5.91
C PRO A 30 -1.34 -7.37 -6.75
N HIS A 31 -0.83 -6.92 -7.89
CA HIS A 31 -1.51 -5.95 -8.76
C HIS A 31 -2.74 -6.51 -9.48
N ARG A 32 -3.77 -5.68 -9.59
CA ARG A 32 -4.92 -5.88 -10.44
C ARG A 32 -5.06 -4.75 -11.45
N GLY A 33 -4.89 -5.07 -12.74
CA GLY A 33 -5.15 -4.14 -13.84
C GLY A 33 -3.92 -3.48 -14.48
N TRP A 34 -2.69 -3.73 -13.98
CA TRP A 34 -1.47 -3.16 -14.55
C TRP A 34 -0.76 -4.07 -15.55
N PHE A 35 -0.79 -5.38 -15.35
CA PHE A 35 -0.05 -6.34 -16.18
C PHE A 35 -0.97 -7.07 -17.17
N LEU A 36 -0.43 -7.44 -18.34
CA LEU A 36 -1.11 -8.24 -19.36
C LEU A 36 -1.34 -9.70 -18.93
N GLY A 37 -0.98 -10.05 -17.68
CA GLY A 37 -1.20 -11.35 -17.08
C GLY A 37 -2.61 -11.53 -16.50
N ARG A 38 -2.80 -12.63 -15.76
CA ARG A 38 -4.06 -12.87 -15.05
C ARG A 38 -4.18 -11.86 -13.91
N PRO A 39 -5.28 -11.08 -13.85
CA PRO A 39 -5.48 -10.15 -12.75
C PRO A 39 -5.51 -10.91 -11.42
N ALA A 40 -4.93 -10.32 -10.38
CA ALA A 40 -5.02 -10.88 -9.03
C ALA A 40 -6.50 -10.99 -8.63
N ARG A 41 -6.99 -12.24 -8.53
CA ARG A 41 -8.33 -12.54 -8.04
C ARG A 41 -8.26 -12.81 -6.55
N PRO A 42 -9.18 -12.31 -5.72
CA PRO A 42 -9.13 -12.46 -4.27
C PRO A 42 -8.95 -13.92 -3.82
N GLN A 43 -9.65 -14.87 -4.44
CA GLN A 43 -9.51 -16.29 -4.11
C GLN A 43 -8.08 -16.81 -4.37
N ALA A 44 -7.50 -16.51 -5.54
CA ALA A 44 -6.13 -16.93 -5.86
C ALA A 44 -5.11 -16.30 -4.91
N VAL A 45 -5.31 -15.05 -4.52
CA VAL A 45 -4.45 -14.36 -3.53
C VAL A 45 -4.53 -15.07 -2.18
N ARG A 46 -5.75 -15.42 -1.70
CA ARG A 46 -5.93 -16.19 -0.46
C ARG A 46 -5.18 -17.53 -0.50
N GLU A 47 -5.30 -18.27 -1.59
CA GLU A 47 -4.64 -19.57 -1.77
C GLU A 47 -3.10 -19.43 -1.75
N HIS A 48 -2.55 -18.43 -2.43
CA HIS A 48 -1.10 -18.16 -2.44
C HIS A 48 -0.59 -17.71 -1.06
N VAL A 49 -1.33 -16.84 -0.39
CA VAL A 49 -0.99 -16.38 0.97
C VAL A 49 -1.01 -17.55 1.96
N ALA A 50 -2.00 -18.45 1.88
CA ALA A 50 -2.05 -19.65 2.71
C ALA A 50 -0.82 -20.55 2.49
N GLY A 51 -0.43 -20.82 1.23
CA GLY A 51 0.77 -21.58 0.90
C GLY A 51 2.08 -20.92 1.35
N LEU A 52 2.16 -19.58 1.24
CA LEU A 52 3.30 -18.83 1.78
C LEU A 52 3.34 -18.94 3.32
N GLN A 53 2.21 -18.76 4.00
CA GLN A 53 2.14 -18.86 5.46
C GLN A 53 2.57 -20.25 5.97
N GLU A 54 2.17 -21.33 5.29
CA GLU A 54 2.66 -22.67 5.62
C GLU A 54 4.19 -22.79 5.49
N SER A 55 4.76 -22.15 4.46
CA SER A 55 6.21 -22.15 4.23
C SER A 55 6.95 -21.33 5.29
N LEU A 56 6.40 -20.19 5.71
CA LEU A 56 6.90 -19.37 6.82
C LEU A 56 6.88 -20.16 8.14
N ASN A 57 5.80 -20.86 8.42
CA ASN A 57 5.64 -21.67 9.62
C ASN A 57 6.69 -22.81 9.65
N ARG A 58 6.88 -23.53 8.52
CA ARG A 58 7.91 -24.56 8.39
C ARG A 58 9.33 -24.01 8.58
N ALA A 59 9.57 -22.80 8.07
CA ALA A 59 10.85 -22.11 8.22
C ALA A 59 11.02 -21.42 9.59
N ARG A 60 10.01 -21.47 10.46
CA ARG A 60 9.96 -20.82 11.78
C ARG A 60 10.20 -19.30 11.70
N ILE A 61 9.67 -18.65 10.67
CA ILE A 61 9.72 -17.21 10.50
C ILE A 61 8.44 -16.64 11.10
N PRO A 62 8.51 -15.82 12.18
CA PRO A 62 7.35 -15.30 12.91
C PRO A 62 6.73 -14.09 12.20
N LEU A 63 6.37 -14.23 10.93
CA LEU A 63 5.66 -13.24 10.13
C LEU A 63 4.27 -13.76 9.80
N LYS A 64 3.25 -12.96 10.10
CA LYS A 64 1.89 -13.18 9.62
C LYS A 64 1.72 -12.49 8.27
N VAL A 65 1.30 -13.23 7.25
CA VAL A 65 0.95 -12.65 5.95
C VAL A 65 -0.56 -12.73 5.76
N VAL A 66 -1.17 -11.62 5.39
CA VAL A 66 -2.61 -11.53 5.10
C VAL A 66 -2.85 -11.11 3.66
N PRO A 67 -3.95 -11.55 3.02
CA PRO A 67 -4.24 -11.20 1.64
C PRO A 67 -4.68 -9.73 1.49
N GLY A 68 -4.40 -9.18 0.34
CA GLY A 68 -4.88 -7.89 -0.15
C GLY A 68 -4.72 -7.82 -1.65
N VAL A 69 -5.11 -6.73 -2.26
CA VAL A 69 -4.93 -6.47 -3.69
C VAL A 69 -4.63 -4.99 -3.89
N GLU A 70 -3.62 -4.67 -4.68
CA GLU A 70 -3.41 -3.32 -5.18
C GLU A 70 -4.16 -3.15 -6.51
N ILE A 71 -5.13 -2.24 -6.52
CA ILE A 71 -6.08 -2.09 -7.61
C ILE A 71 -5.70 -0.86 -8.42
N LYS A 72 -5.46 -1.02 -9.72
CA LYS A 72 -5.27 0.13 -10.61
C LYS A 72 -6.50 1.03 -10.58
N MET A 73 -6.29 2.33 -10.42
CA MET A 73 -7.35 3.34 -10.54
C MET A 73 -8.02 3.24 -11.91
N ALA A 74 -9.31 2.94 -11.93
CA ALA A 74 -10.10 2.75 -13.15
C ALA A 74 -11.60 3.01 -12.86
N PRO A 75 -12.42 3.34 -13.87
CA PRO A 75 -13.85 3.62 -13.69
C PRO A 75 -14.68 2.48 -13.08
N ARG A 76 -14.22 1.23 -13.20
CA ARG A 76 -14.92 0.03 -12.74
C ARG A 76 -14.51 -0.46 -11.34
N VAL A 77 -13.63 0.25 -10.64
CA VAL A 77 -13.12 -0.23 -9.33
C VAL A 77 -14.24 -0.48 -8.33
N ALA A 78 -15.24 0.39 -8.28
CA ALA A 78 -16.40 0.20 -7.40
C ALA A 78 -17.17 -1.08 -7.72
N ASP A 79 -17.48 -1.31 -9.01
CA ASP A 79 -18.15 -2.53 -9.46
C ASP A 79 -17.34 -3.79 -9.14
N ASP A 80 -16.03 -3.76 -9.41
CA ASP A 80 -15.12 -4.88 -9.14
C ASP A 80 -15.06 -5.24 -7.63
N LEU A 81 -15.10 -4.24 -6.75
CA LEU A 81 -15.14 -4.45 -5.30
C LEU A 81 -16.50 -5.02 -4.86
N VAL A 82 -17.62 -4.43 -5.30
CA VAL A 82 -18.98 -4.89 -4.96
C VAL A 82 -19.22 -6.33 -5.42
N ASN A 83 -18.72 -6.68 -6.62
CA ASN A 83 -18.87 -8.03 -7.19
C ASN A 83 -17.86 -9.04 -6.64
N GLY A 84 -16.94 -8.64 -5.74
CA GLY A 84 -15.90 -9.51 -5.19
C GLY A 84 -14.82 -9.91 -6.22
N GLU A 85 -14.70 -9.16 -7.32
CA GLU A 85 -13.68 -9.37 -8.34
C GLU A 85 -12.34 -8.70 -7.96
N ALA A 86 -12.38 -7.66 -7.12
CA ALA A 86 -11.24 -7.05 -6.46
C ALA A 86 -11.27 -7.33 -4.96
N GLY A 87 -10.09 -7.36 -4.30
CA GLY A 87 -9.96 -7.65 -2.88
C GLY A 87 -9.67 -6.41 -2.07
N THR A 88 -9.97 -6.48 -0.77
CA THR A 88 -9.66 -5.44 0.22
C THR A 88 -8.41 -5.82 1.03
N LEU A 89 -7.83 -4.87 1.74
CA LEU A 89 -6.70 -5.10 2.64
C LEU A 89 -7.10 -6.07 3.75
N GLY A 90 -6.27 -7.11 3.98
CA GLY A 90 -6.56 -8.15 4.97
C GLY A 90 -7.74 -9.04 4.63
N ASP A 91 -8.35 -8.90 3.43
CA ASP A 91 -9.64 -9.52 3.08
C ASP A 91 -10.76 -9.14 4.06
N ALA A 92 -10.62 -7.97 4.69
CA ALA A 92 -11.50 -7.52 5.78
C ALA A 92 -12.82 -6.89 5.30
N GLY A 93 -12.98 -6.69 4.00
CA GLY A 93 -14.21 -6.16 3.39
C GLY A 93 -14.37 -4.63 3.47
N CYS A 94 -13.38 -3.90 4.00
CA CYS A 94 -13.53 -2.48 4.34
C CYS A 94 -12.63 -1.54 3.54
N TRP A 95 -11.32 -1.81 3.49
CA TRP A 95 -10.33 -0.91 2.91
C TRP A 95 -9.80 -1.42 1.57
N ALA A 96 -9.91 -0.61 0.53
CA ALA A 96 -9.34 -0.86 -0.80
C ALA A 96 -8.04 -0.07 -0.98
N LEU A 97 -6.96 -0.74 -1.43
CA LEU A 97 -5.73 -0.09 -1.85
C LEU A 97 -5.83 0.21 -3.34
N ILE A 98 -5.85 1.51 -3.70
CA ILE A 98 -6.03 1.95 -5.09
C ILE A 98 -4.80 2.71 -5.54
N GLU A 99 -4.20 2.25 -6.65
CA GLU A 99 -3.00 2.83 -7.22
C GLU A 99 -3.31 3.80 -8.36
N PRO A 100 -2.95 5.10 -8.23
CA PRO A 100 -3.02 6.04 -9.33
C PRO A 100 -1.92 5.75 -10.36
N PRO A 101 -2.09 6.08 -11.64
CA PRO A 101 -1.01 6.01 -12.63
C PRO A 101 0.17 6.91 -12.25
N PHE A 102 1.39 6.51 -12.66
CA PHE A 102 2.61 7.25 -12.33
C PHE A 102 2.75 8.59 -13.08
N ASP A 103 2.06 8.77 -14.18
CA ASP A 103 2.15 9.97 -15.02
C ASP A 103 1.04 10.98 -14.73
N ARG A 104 -0.21 10.57 -14.87
CA ARG A 104 -1.37 11.47 -14.81
C ARG A 104 -2.60 10.78 -14.22
N ILE A 105 -3.35 11.54 -13.44
CA ILE A 105 -4.66 11.12 -12.94
C ILE A 105 -5.65 11.04 -14.12
N PRO A 106 -6.34 9.92 -14.31
CA PRO A 106 -7.31 9.78 -15.39
C PRO A 106 -8.45 10.79 -15.28
N THR A 107 -8.96 11.27 -16.41
CA THR A 107 -10.20 12.06 -16.43
C THR A 107 -11.31 11.28 -15.71
N GLY A 108 -11.98 11.91 -14.76
CA GLY A 108 -12.98 11.25 -13.91
C GLY A 108 -12.37 10.40 -12.79
N GLY A 109 -11.06 10.52 -12.49
CA GLY A 109 -10.40 9.77 -11.42
C GLY A 109 -11.04 10.01 -10.06
N ILE A 110 -11.29 11.26 -9.68
CA ILE A 110 -11.95 11.59 -8.41
C ILE A 110 -13.39 11.02 -8.34
N GLU A 111 -14.10 11.04 -9.47
CA GLU A 111 -15.45 10.46 -9.54
C GLU A 111 -15.44 8.94 -9.40
N SER A 112 -14.42 8.28 -9.94
CA SER A 112 -14.23 6.84 -9.76
C SER A 112 -13.99 6.48 -8.29
N LEU A 113 -13.19 7.28 -7.58
CA LEU A 113 -12.94 7.11 -6.14
C LEU A 113 -14.21 7.41 -5.31
N ARG A 114 -14.97 8.44 -5.67
CA ARG A 114 -16.26 8.76 -5.02
C ARG A 114 -17.21 7.56 -5.06
N LYS A 115 -17.34 6.89 -6.20
CA LYS A 115 -18.20 5.70 -6.34
C LYS A 115 -17.76 4.55 -5.44
N VAL A 116 -16.47 4.39 -5.18
CA VAL A 116 -15.96 3.39 -4.24
C VAL A 116 -16.40 3.73 -2.80
N VAL A 117 -16.30 5.01 -2.42
CA VAL A 117 -16.75 5.49 -1.10
C VAL A 117 -18.27 5.35 -0.96
N GLU A 118 -19.05 5.72 -1.98
CA GLU A 118 -20.50 5.57 -2.01
C GLU A 118 -20.95 4.11 -1.95
N ALA A 119 -20.14 3.18 -2.47
CA ALA A 119 -20.35 1.74 -2.33
C ALA A 119 -20.01 1.18 -0.94
N GLY A 120 -19.57 2.04 0.00
CA GLY A 120 -19.31 1.68 1.40
C GLY A 120 -17.87 1.24 1.70
N PHE A 121 -16.93 1.41 0.76
CA PHE A 121 -15.53 1.08 1.00
C PHE A 121 -14.73 2.32 1.40
N HIS A 122 -13.77 2.13 2.31
CA HIS A 122 -12.71 3.10 2.55
C HIS A 122 -11.57 2.91 1.55
N ILE A 123 -10.85 3.98 1.24
CA ILE A 123 -9.75 3.95 0.27
C ILE A 123 -8.44 4.35 0.93
N VAL A 124 -7.38 3.57 0.66
CA VAL A 124 -6.00 3.99 0.76
C VAL A 124 -5.48 4.24 -0.65
N LEU A 125 -5.04 5.46 -0.94
CA LEU A 125 -4.39 5.78 -2.21
C LEU A 125 -2.92 5.40 -2.11
N ALA A 126 -2.47 4.46 -2.97
CA ALA A 126 -1.11 3.94 -2.94
C ALA A 126 -0.11 4.96 -3.48
N HIS A 127 0.97 5.18 -2.76
CA HIS A 127 2.16 5.97 -3.11
C HIS A 127 1.92 7.15 -4.09
N PRO A 128 0.96 8.06 -3.81
CA PRO A 128 0.61 9.15 -4.71
C PRO A 128 1.77 10.12 -4.96
N GLU A 129 2.78 10.15 -4.09
CA GLU A 129 4.00 10.94 -4.26
C GLU A 129 4.84 10.50 -5.46
N ARG A 130 4.54 9.34 -6.06
CA ARG A 130 5.21 8.84 -7.26
C ARG A 130 4.49 9.25 -8.55
N CYS A 131 3.29 9.83 -8.46
CA CYS A 131 2.55 10.32 -9.62
C CYS A 131 3.06 11.69 -10.05
N ALA A 132 3.46 11.83 -11.32
CA ALA A 132 4.06 13.07 -11.83
C ALA A 132 3.11 14.28 -11.77
N GLU A 133 1.79 14.09 -11.92
CA GLU A 133 0.81 15.15 -11.73
C GLU A 133 0.71 15.59 -10.27
N VAL A 134 0.73 14.65 -9.32
CA VAL A 134 0.74 14.96 -7.88
C VAL A 134 2.02 15.68 -7.47
N GLN A 135 3.16 15.34 -8.09
CA GLN A 135 4.43 16.06 -7.88
C GLN A 135 4.41 17.51 -8.35
N GLN A 136 3.46 17.89 -9.19
CA GLN A 136 3.28 19.27 -9.63
C GLN A 136 2.28 20.02 -8.75
N SER A 137 1.26 19.35 -8.24
CA SER A 137 0.22 19.95 -7.39
C SER A 137 -0.47 18.90 -6.52
N LEU A 138 -0.68 19.20 -5.24
CA LEU A 138 -1.45 18.36 -4.33
C LEU A 138 -2.97 18.51 -4.48
N THR A 139 -3.48 19.31 -5.42
CA THR A 139 -4.91 19.59 -5.59
C THR A 139 -5.76 18.33 -5.72
N PHE A 140 -5.26 17.31 -6.41
CA PHE A 140 -5.94 16.03 -6.50
C PHE A 140 -6.05 15.33 -5.12
N LEU A 141 -4.99 15.37 -4.32
CA LEU A 141 -4.99 14.79 -2.97
C LEU A 141 -5.88 15.58 -2.01
N GLU A 142 -5.98 16.88 -2.16
CA GLU A 142 -6.92 17.72 -1.40
C GLU A 142 -8.37 17.28 -1.66
N ALA A 143 -8.73 17.07 -2.93
CA ALA A 143 -10.05 16.55 -3.28
C ALA A 143 -10.26 15.11 -2.77
N CYS A 144 -9.23 14.27 -2.74
CA CYS A 144 -9.29 12.94 -2.14
C CYS A 144 -9.48 13.00 -0.62
N ALA A 145 -8.79 13.92 0.06
CA ALA A 145 -8.95 14.12 1.51
C ALA A 145 -10.36 14.57 1.89
N GLU A 146 -11.00 15.44 1.08
CA GLU A 146 -12.39 15.83 1.23
C GLU A 146 -13.36 14.65 1.12
N LEU A 147 -13.00 13.59 0.39
CA LEU A 147 -13.74 12.34 0.32
C LEU A 147 -13.42 11.36 1.47
N GLY A 148 -12.49 11.73 2.37
CA GLY A 148 -12.07 10.89 3.51
C GLY A 148 -11.07 9.79 3.16
N LEU A 149 -10.32 9.91 2.06
CA LEU A 149 -9.29 8.94 1.70
C LEU A 149 -8.07 9.03 2.61
N ALA A 150 -7.46 7.86 2.86
CA ALA A 150 -6.12 7.77 3.43
C ALA A 150 -5.06 7.72 2.32
N PHE A 151 -3.81 8.08 2.65
CA PHE A 151 -2.69 8.05 1.72
C PHE A 151 -1.56 7.17 2.24
N GLN A 152 -1.06 6.28 1.40
CA GLN A 152 0.11 5.47 1.68
C GLN A 152 1.35 6.11 1.06
N LEU A 153 2.34 6.41 1.87
CA LEU A 153 3.68 6.80 1.41
C LEU A 153 4.60 5.60 1.37
N THR A 154 5.43 5.51 0.32
CA THR A 154 6.39 4.41 0.18
C THR A 154 7.71 4.73 0.89
N SER A 155 8.26 3.75 1.60
CA SER A 155 9.56 3.85 2.28
C SER A 155 10.67 4.37 1.35
N GLY A 156 10.72 3.87 0.12
CA GLY A 156 11.70 4.32 -0.88
C GLY A 156 11.58 5.79 -1.23
N SER A 157 10.37 6.35 -1.27
CA SER A 157 10.14 7.80 -1.51
C SER A 157 10.69 8.64 -0.37
N LEU A 158 10.40 8.27 0.88
CA LEU A 158 10.88 8.96 2.07
C LEU A 158 12.40 8.92 2.24
N LEU A 159 13.05 7.92 1.65
CA LEU A 159 14.51 7.75 1.64
C LEU A 159 15.17 8.26 0.35
N GLY A 160 14.43 8.96 -0.52
CA GLY A 160 14.94 9.56 -1.75
C GLY A 160 15.28 8.60 -2.88
N ARG A 161 14.93 7.29 -2.76
CA ARG A 161 15.28 6.25 -3.75
C ARG A 161 14.53 6.41 -5.08
N PHE A 162 13.40 7.10 -5.10
CA PHE A 162 12.61 7.39 -6.30
C PHE A 162 12.84 8.81 -6.84
N GLY A 163 13.95 9.43 -6.41
CA GLY A 163 14.40 10.72 -6.86
C GLY A 163 13.87 11.89 -6.03
N PRO A 164 14.42 13.11 -6.27
CA PRO A 164 14.17 14.26 -5.41
C PRO A 164 12.70 14.72 -5.43
N ARG A 165 12.01 14.64 -6.57
CA ARG A 165 10.61 15.06 -6.66
C ARG A 165 9.68 14.17 -5.83
N ALA A 166 9.89 12.84 -5.84
CA ALA A 166 9.12 11.94 -5.02
C ALA A 166 9.37 12.19 -3.51
N LEU A 167 10.62 12.46 -3.12
CA LEU A 167 10.98 12.81 -1.75
C LEU A 167 10.33 14.13 -1.31
N GLU A 168 10.44 15.18 -2.11
CA GLU A 168 9.83 16.50 -1.84
C GLU A 168 8.31 16.38 -1.70
N THR A 169 7.66 15.61 -2.59
CA THR A 169 6.23 15.39 -2.54
C THR A 169 5.81 14.56 -1.32
N ALA A 170 6.58 13.52 -0.97
CA ALA A 170 6.35 12.75 0.24
C ALA A 170 6.44 13.63 1.50
N HIS A 171 7.42 14.54 1.58
CA HIS A 171 7.54 15.50 2.67
C HIS A 171 6.36 16.49 2.69
N ALA A 172 5.90 16.97 1.53
CA ALA A 172 4.75 17.86 1.44
C ALA A 172 3.45 17.16 1.90
N ILE A 173 3.30 15.87 1.60
CA ILE A 173 2.17 15.05 2.10
C ILE A 173 2.32 14.82 3.61
N LEU A 174 3.52 14.50 4.13
CA LEU A 174 3.77 14.35 5.56
C LEU A 174 3.45 15.63 6.35
N ALA A 175 3.70 16.80 5.78
CA ALA A 175 3.34 18.08 6.41
C ALA A 175 1.82 18.26 6.62
N ARG A 176 0.98 17.42 5.99
CA ARG A 176 -0.48 17.40 6.16
C ARG A 176 -0.94 16.33 7.16
N ALA A 177 -0.02 15.71 7.91
CA ALA A 177 -0.32 14.58 8.81
C ALA A 177 -1.30 14.90 9.96
N ASP A 178 -1.55 16.17 10.25
CA ASP A 178 -2.57 16.60 11.20
C ASP A 178 -4.00 16.48 10.61
N ASP A 179 -4.13 16.69 9.30
CA ASP A 179 -5.41 16.74 8.61
C ASP A 179 -5.69 15.47 7.80
N TRP A 180 -4.64 14.79 7.32
CA TRP A 180 -4.76 13.64 6.43
C TRP A 180 -4.40 12.32 7.12
N PRO A 181 -5.21 11.25 6.96
CA PRO A 181 -4.84 9.92 7.46
C PRO A 181 -3.72 9.34 6.59
N LEU A 182 -2.51 9.25 7.15
CA LEU A 182 -1.32 8.74 6.46
C LEU A 182 -0.89 7.39 7.01
N VAL A 183 -0.42 6.51 6.12
CA VAL A 183 0.32 5.29 6.44
C VAL A 183 1.64 5.25 5.67
N ILE A 184 2.64 4.54 6.20
CA ILE A 184 3.91 4.30 5.53
C ILE A 184 4.02 2.79 5.28
N ALA A 185 4.28 2.40 4.04
CA ALA A 185 4.46 1.02 3.65
C ALA A 185 5.81 0.79 2.96
N SER A 186 6.28 -0.45 2.99
CA SER A 186 7.53 -0.82 2.31
C SER A 186 7.39 -0.84 0.81
N ASP A 187 6.22 -1.21 0.29
CA ASP A 187 6.00 -1.46 -1.14
C ASP A 187 7.09 -2.41 -1.68
N THR A 188 7.32 -3.50 -0.93
CA THR A 188 8.47 -4.38 -1.15
C THR A 188 8.29 -5.29 -2.36
N HIS A 189 9.34 -5.36 -3.21
CA HIS A 189 9.34 -6.18 -4.42
C HIS A 189 10.59 -7.07 -4.50
N ASP A 190 11.66 -6.70 -3.80
CA ASP A 190 12.94 -7.38 -3.85
C ASP A 190 13.70 -7.29 -2.52
N LEU A 191 14.91 -7.85 -2.49
CA LEU A 191 15.76 -7.90 -1.30
C LEU A 191 16.64 -6.66 -1.11
N HIS A 192 16.66 -5.71 -2.06
CA HIS A 192 17.69 -4.66 -2.14
C HIS A 192 17.08 -3.26 -2.32
N ASP A 193 16.58 -2.97 -3.51
CA ASP A 193 16.16 -1.62 -3.89
C ASP A 193 14.79 -1.25 -3.33
N ARG A 194 13.86 -2.21 -3.36
CA ARG A 194 12.51 -2.09 -2.79
C ARG A 194 12.32 -3.12 -1.67
N SER A 195 13.24 -3.10 -0.70
CA SER A 195 13.25 -4.04 0.42
C SER A 195 12.34 -3.59 1.55
N CYS A 196 11.66 -4.55 2.19
CA CYS A 196 10.91 -4.32 3.43
C CYS A 196 11.77 -3.88 4.61
N ALA A 197 13.09 -4.12 4.57
CA ALA A 197 14.02 -3.63 5.58
C ALA A 197 14.05 -2.10 5.69
N LEU A 198 13.69 -1.39 4.62
CA LEU A 198 13.65 0.08 4.58
C LEU A 198 12.55 0.70 5.44
N LEU A 199 11.54 -0.06 5.85
CA LEU A 199 10.38 0.48 6.56
C LEU A 199 10.76 1.17 7.89
N ARG A 200 11.70 0.59 8.64
CA ARG A 200 12.19 1.19 9.89
C ARG A 200 12.89 2.53 9.65
N GLU A 201 13.80 2.57 8.67
CA GLU A 201 14.54 3.78 8.33
C GLU A 201 13.61 4.89 7.83
N ALA A 202 12.61 4.53 7.00
CA ALA A 202 11.60 5.46 6.51
C ALA A 202 10.72 6.01 7.65
N ARG A 203 10.31 5.16 8.61
CA ARG A 203 9.62 5.60 9.82
C ARG A 203 10.46 6.61 10.60
N ASP A 204 11.74 6.31 10.81
CA ASP A 204 12.65 7.18 11.56
C ASP A 204 12.87 8.52 10.84
N ALA A 205 12.96 8.51 9.50
CA ALA A 205 13.01 9.74 8.70
C ALA A 205 11.70 10.55 8.83
N ALA A 206 10.55 9.90 8.76
CA ALA A 206 9.25 10.56 8.96
C ALA A 206 9.12 11.14 10.38
N ALA A 207 9.67 10.46 11.40
CA ALA A 207 9.64 10.92 12.80
C ALA A 207 10.33 12.27 13.00
N LEU A 208 11.31 12.61 12.19
CA LEU A 208 11.98 13.92 12.22
C LEU A 208 11.04 15.07 11.79
N LEU A 209 9.98 14.76 11.02
CA LEU A 209 9.03 15.74 10.48
C LEU A 209 7.73 15.79 11.30
N VAL A 210 7.21 14.62 11.70
CA VAL A 210 5.87 14.52 12.32
C VAL A 210 5.90 14.05 13.77
N GLY A 211 7.08 13.80 14.33
CA GLY A 211 7.26 13.24 15.67
C GLY A 211 7.20 11.71 15.73
N ALA A 212 7.88 11.13 16.72
CA ALA A 212 8.10 9.68 16.82
C ALA A 212 6.80 8.89 17.00
N GLU A 213 5.88 9.38 17.83
CA GLU A 213 4.60 8.71 18.12
C GLU A 213 3.75 8.59 16.83
N ARG A 214 3.57 9.70 16.13
CA ARG A 214 2.79 9.73 14.87
C ARG A 214 3.42 8.88 13.77
N ALA A 215 4.74 8.93 13.60
CA ALA A 215 5.45 8.08 12.65
C ALA A 215 5.27 6.59 12.99
N GLN A 216 5.25 6.23 14.27
CA GLN A 216 4.98 4.85 14.71
C GLN A 216 3.55 4.43 14.40
N GLU A 217 2.56 5.30 14.65
CA GLU A 217 1.16 5.02 14.28
C GLU A 217 1.01 4.72 12.78
N MET A 218 1.75 5.45 11.90
CA MET A 218 1.68 5.29 10.45
C MET A 218 2.18 3.93 9.95
N VAL A 219 3.01 3.23 10.72
CA VAL A 219 3.54 1.89 10.36
C VAL A 219 2.92 0.76 11.19
N ASP A 220 2.11 1.06 12.20
CA ASP A 220 1.58 0.05 13.13
C ASP A 220 0.06 0.19 13.33
N ALA A 221 -0.40 1.09 14.20
CA ALA A 221 -1.80 1.17 14.61
C ALA A 221 -2.74 1.44 13.43
N ARG A 222 -2.38 2.37 12.54
CA ARG A 222 -3.22 2.72 11.38
C ARG A 222 -3.34 1.58 10.38
N PRO A 223 -2.23 0.97 9.87
CA PRO A 223 -2.38 -0.18 8.95
C PRO A 223 -3.05 -1.38 9.62
N ARG A 224 -2.89 -1.62 10.93
CA ARG A 224 -3.63 -2.68 11.64
C ARG A 224 -5.14 -2.44 11.62
N ALA A 225 -5.58 -1.20 11.83
CA ALA A 225 -6.99 -0.86 11.75
C ALA A 225 -7.59 -1.12 10.35
N MET A 226 -6.79 -0.93 9.29
CA MET A 226 -7.23 -1.15 7.91
C MET A 226 -7.43 -2.62 7.53
N ILE A 227 -6.79 -3.55 8.24
CA ILE A 227 -6.90 -5.00 8.01
C ILE A 227 -7.81 -5.71 9.01
N THR A 228 -8.48 -4.96 9.89
CA THR A 228 -9.42 -5.49 10.87
C THR A 228 -10.84 -5.25 10.36
N PRO A 229 -11.73 -6.27 10.37
CA PRO A 229 -13.15 -6.06 10.05
C PRO A 229 -13.78 -5.03 10.99
N LEU A 230 -14.69 -4.21 10.45
CA LEU A 230 -15.47 -3.23 11.22
C LEU A 230 -16.51 -3.89 12.11
#